data_44750d2c983847468b5b05fa53969bee
#
_entry.id   44750d2c983847468b5b05fa53969bee
#
_cell.length_a   1.000
_cell.length_b   1.000
_cell.length_c   1.000
_cell.angle_alpha   90.00
_cell.angle_beta   90.00
_cell.angle_gamma   90.00
#
_symmetry.space_group_name_H-M   'P 1'
#
loop_
_entity.id
_entity.type
_entity.pdbx_description
1 polymer ?
#
loop_
_entity_poly.entity_id
_entity_poly.type
_entity_poly.pdbx_seq_one_letter_code
_entity_poly.pdbx_strand_id
1 'polypeptide(L)'
;MPAEYPYTKAEALELVRRYVPNFSEADFDSLLMRGKIFWRYLDGEARFFGRFFDSLCKTDSFFAEAAEKRGHRIPGSDRRLLEESAEKMRAQGELSVSITVRAELELEEAFFREGALVRAYLPLPRVTEE
;
A
#
# COMPACT_ATOMS: atom_id res chain seq x y z
N MET A 1 8.91 -9.53 7.44
CA MET A 1 7.58 -10.20 7.47
C MET A 1 6.74 -9.80 8.69
N PRO A 2 7.11 -10.03 9.96
CA PRO A 2 6.27 -9.55 11.10
C PRO A 2 6.04 -8.03 11.09
N ALA A 3 7.03 -7.25 10.69
CA ALA A 3 6.93 -5.78 10.62
C ALA A 3 5.91 -5.27 9.58
N GLU A 4 5.57 -6.07 8.56
CA GLU A 4 4.57 -5.69 7.55
C GLU A 4 3.13 -5.92 8.01
N TYR A 5 2.93 -6.79 9.01
CA TYR A 5 1.62 -7.16 9.57
C TYR A 5 1.58 -6.91 11.08
N PRO A 6 1.69 -5.63 11.50
CA PRO A 6 1.85 -5.30 12.91
C PRO A 6 0.57 -5.45 13.73
N TYR A 7 -0.61 -5.35 13.10
CA TYR A 7 -1.88 -5.22 13.82
C TYR A 7 -2.56 -6.56 14.10
N THR A 8 -3.05 -6.73 15.32
CA THR A 8 -4.08 -7.71 15.67
C THR A 8 -5.44 -7.26 15.14
N LYS A 9 -6.46 -8.13 15.19
CA LYS A 9 -7.83 -7.76 14.78
C LYS A 9 -8.38 -6.59 15.59
N ALA A 10 -8.13 -6.58 16.90
CA ALA A 10 -8.58 -5.50 17.77
C ALA A 10 -7.94 -4.16 17.42
N GLU A 11 -6.63 -4.14 17.22
CA GLU A 11 -5.88 -2.93 16.82
C GLU A 11 -6.28 -2.43 15.43
N ALA A 12 -6.50 -3.34 14.48
CA ALA A 12 -6.98 -3.00 13.15
C ALA A 12 -8.40 -2.39 13.19
N LEU A 13 -9.29 -2.96 14.00
CA LEU A 13 -10.64 -2.41 14.20
C LEU A 13 -10.59 -1.01 14.84
N GLU A 14 -9.75 -0.82 15.86
CA GLU A 14 -9.55 0.48 16.50
C GLU A 14 -8.98 1.51 15.52
N LEU A 15 -8.10 1.11 14.63
CA LEU A 15 -7.59 2.00 13.58
C LEU A 15 -8.73 2.49 12.67
N VAL A 16 -9.62 1.61 12.22
CA VAL A 16 -10.78 2.00 11.40
C VAL A 16 -11.72 2.93 12.19
N ARG A 17 -11.96 2.66 13.47
CA ARG A 17 -12.83 3.47 14.34
C ARG A 17 -12.33 4.90 14.54
N ARG A 18 -11.04 5.16 14.39
CA ARG A 18 -10.52 6.54 14.40
C ARG A 18 -11.13 7.39 13.30
N TYR A 19 -11.48 6.77 12.18
CA TYR A 19 -12.07 7.45 11.02
C TYR A 19 -13.59 7.25 10.92
N VAL A 20 -14.06 6.09 11.33
CA VAL A 20 -15.48 5.70 11.33
C VAL A 20 -15.87 5.23 12.74
N PRO A 21 -16.27 6.13 13.66
CA PRO A 21 -16.44 5.80 15.09
C PRO A 21 -17.44 4.68 15.38
N ASN A 22 -18.50 4.57 14.58
CA ASN A 22 -19.55 3.58 14.76
C ASN A 22 -19.30 2.27 14.01
N PHE A 23 -18.06 2.03 13.55
CA PHE A 23 -17.71 0.83 12.81
C PHE A 23 -17.73 -0.39 13.73
N SER A 24 -18.60 -1.34 13.43
CA SER A 24 -18.78 -2.53 14.24
C SER A 24 -17.80 -3.64 13.89
N GLU A 25 -17.65 -4.62 14.76
CA GLU A 25 -16.86 -5.82 14.46
C GLU A 25 -17.47 -6.63 13.32
N ALA A 26 -18.81 -6.67 13.22
CA ALA A 26 -19.50 -7.33 12.13
C ALA A 26 -19.24 -6.67 10.77
N ASP A 27 -19.14 -5.33 10.73
CA ASP A 27 -18.75 -4.60 9.52
C ASP A 27 -17.30 -4.94 9.11
N PHE A 28 -16.39 -5.05 10.09
CA PHE A 28 -15.01 -5.44 9.86
C PHE A 28 -14.93 -6.87 9.29
N ASP A 29 -15.67 -7.82 9.87
CA ASP A 29 -15.74 -9.20 9.38
C ASP A 29 -16.34 -9.27 7.97
N SER A 30 -17.32 -8.45 7.66
CA SER A 30 -17.87 -8.32 6.30
C SER A 30 -16.79 -7.86 5.30
N LEU A 31 -15.95 -6.90 5.66
CA LEU A 31 -14.83 -6.47 4.80
C LEU A 31 -13.79 -7.58 4.61
N LEU A 32 -13.51 -8.36 5.66
CA LEU A 32 -12.63 -9.53 5.56
C LEU A 32 -13.18 -10.58 4.60
N MET A 33 -14.45 -10.95 4.74
CA MET A 33 -15.12 -11.93 3.87
C MET A 33 -15.15 -11.47 2.41
N ARG A 34 -15.23 -10.17 2.18
CA ARG A 34 -15.22 -9.58 0.83
C ARG A 34 -13.79 -9.39 0.28
N GLY A 35 -12.76 -9.79 1.01
CA GLY A 35 -11.36 -9.67 0.59
C GLY A 35 -10.85 -8.23 0.49
N LYS A 36 -11.49 -7.27 1.20
CA LYS A 36 -11.13 -5.86 1.16
C LYS A 36 -9.96 -5.49 2.07
N ILE A 37 -9.63 -6.34 3.02
CA ILE A 37 -8.55 -6.13 4.00
C ILE A 37 -7.54 -7.25 3.87
N PHE A 38 -6.26 -6.89 3.74
CA PHE A 38 -5.16 -7.85 3.67
C PHE A 38 -4.75 -8.29 5.06
N TRP A 39 -4.71 -9.60 5.26
CA TRP A 39 -4.31 -10.22 6.52
C TRP A 39 -3.58 -11.55 6.28
N ARG A 40 -2.87 -12.03 7.28
CA ARG A 40 -2.17 -13.32 7.27
C ARG A 40 -2.24 -13.97 8.65
N TYR A 41 -2.14 -15.29 8.68
CA TYR A 41 -1.88 -16.04 9.90
C TYR A 41 -0.37 -16.02 10.18
N LEU A 42 0.03 -15.44 11.32
CA LEU A 42 1.40 -15.43 11.80
C LEU A 42 1.40 -15.91 13.25
N ASP A 43 2.19 -16.94 13.55
CA ASP A 43 2.33 -17.53 14.89
C ASP A 43 0.99 -17.92 15.53
N GLY A 44 0.05 -18.42 14.73
CA GLY A 44 -1.27 -18.87 15.20
C GLY A 44 -2.29 -17.75 15.41
N GLU A 45 -1.97 -16.52 15.04
CA GLU A 45 -2.84 -15.35 15.19
C GLU A 45 -3.05 -14.64 13.84
N ALA A 46 -4.26 -14.11 13.62
CA ALA A 46 -4.55 -13.29 12.45
C ALA A 46 -3.89 -11.92 12.62
N ARG A 47 -3.03 -11.56 11.68
CA ARG A 47 -2.31 -10.30 11.64
C ARG A 47 -2.66 -9.51 10.38
N PHE A 48 -2.80 -8.20 10.52
CA PHE A 48 -3.29 -7.30 9.49
C PHE A 48 -2.16 -6.44 8.94
N PHE A 49 -2.20 -6.22 7.63
CA PHE A 49 -1.19 -5.44 6.90
C PHE A 49 -1.13 -4.00 7.42
N GLY A 50 0.07 -3.48 7.65
CA GLY A 50 0.29 -2.16 8.26
C GLY A 50 -0.35 -0.99 7.50
N ARG A 51 -0.54 -1.15 6.18
CA ARG A 51 -1.17 -0.14 5.32
C ARG A 51 -2.54 -0.58 4.79
N PHE A 52 -3.23 -1.48 5.50
CA PHE A 52 -4.52 -1.99 5.05
C PHE A 52 -5.57 -0.88 4.91
N PHE A 53 -5.55 0.09 5.82
CA PHE A 53 -6.50 1.20 5.80
C PHE A 53 -6.29 2.13 4.60
N ASP A 54 -5.04 2.44 4.25
CA ASP A 54 -4.72 3.19 3.04
C ASP A 54 -5.18 2.45 1.77
N SER A 55 -5.00 1.13 1.73
CA SER A 55 -5.48 0.28 0.64
C SER A 55 -7.00 0.28 0.55
N LEU A 56 -7.68 0.23 1.69
CA LEU A 56 -9.13 0.30 1.78
C LEU A 56 -9.65 1.65 1.25
N CYS A 57 -9.02 2.76 1.64
CA CYS A 57 -9.35 4.10 1.14
C CYS A 57 -9.16 4.24 -0.38
N LYS A 58 -8.19 3.54 -0.97
CA LYS A 58 -7.99 3.56 -2.44
C LYS A 58 -9.08 2.83 -3.21
N THR A 59 -9.72 1.83 -2.60
CA THR A 59 -10.69 0.95 -3.26
C THR A 59 -12.13 1.24 -2.90
N ASP A 60 -12.38 2.05 -1.86
CA ASP A 60 -13.71 2.33 -1.34
C ASP A 60 -13.84 3.82 -0.96
N SER A 61 -14.74 4.52 -1.66
CA SER A 61 -14.96 5.96 -1.50
C SER A 61 -15.46 6.34 -0.10
N PHE A 62 -16.23 5.47 0.56
CA PHE A 62 -16.72 5.71 1.91
C PHE A 62 -15.56 5.92 2.91
N PHE A 63 -14.56 5.04 2.87
CA PHE A 63 -13.38 5.17 3.73
C PHE A 63 -12.47 6.32 3.29
N ALA A 64 -12.37 6.59 1.99
CA ALA A 64 -11.62 7.72 1.47
C ALA A 64 -12.18 9.06 2.00
N GLU A 65 -13.50 9.25 1.94
CA GLU A 65 -14.17 10.43 2.46
C GLU A 65 -14.05 10.58 3.98
N ALA A 66 -14.19 9.46 4.71
CA ALA A 66 -14.02 9.45 6.16
C ALA A 66 -12.59 9.83 6.59
N ALA A 67 -11.60 9.37 5.83
CA ALA A 67 -10.19 9.69 6.04
C ALA A 67 -9.92 11.17 5.76
N GLU A 68 -10.41 11.70 4.63
CA GLU A 68 -10.24 13.08 4.21
C GLU A 68 -10.86 14.07 5.22
N LYS A 69 -12.07 13.80 5.70
CA LYS A 69 -12.74 14.59 6.75
C LYS A 69 -11.92 14.74 8.03
N ARG A 70 -11.00 13.82 8.29
CA ARG A 70 -10.12 13.83 9.46
C ARG A 70 -8.68 14.23 9.12
N GLY A 71 -8.45 14.78 7.92
CA GLY A 71 -7.15 15.26 7.48
C GLY A 71 -6.12 14.15 7.20
N HIS A 72 -6.56 12.91 7.05
CA HIS A 72 -5.67 11.82 6.67
C HIS A 72 -5.35 11.88 5.17
N ARG A 73 -4.07 12.04 4.85
CA ARG A 73 -3.59 12.02 3.48
C ARG A 73 -3.19 10.60 3.09
N ILE A 74 -3.88 10.03 2.11
CA ILE A 74 -3.59 8.69 1.61
C ILE A 74 -2.34 8.75 0.72
N PRO A 75 -1.23 8.07 1.05
CA PRO A 75 -0.04 8.08 0.24
C PRO A 75 -0.30 7.51 -1.17
N GLY A 76 0.13 8.22 -2.20
CA GLY A 76 0.01 7.79 -3.60
C GLY A 76 -1.41 7.87 -4.18
N SER A 77 -2.34 8.58 -3.52
CA SER A 77 -3.65 8.92 -4.07
C SER A 77 -3.64 10.38 -4.55
N ASP A 78 -2.97 10.66 -5.64
CA ASP A 78 -3.14 11.94 -6.31
C ASP A 78 -4.32 11.81 -7.29
N ARG A 79 -5.51 12.13 -6.78
CA ARG A 79 -6.78 12.06 -7.53
C ARG A 79 -6.72 12.93 -8.77
N ARG A 80 -6.07 14.09 -8.69
CA ARG A 80 -5.90 14.99 -9.82
C ARG A 80 -5.05 14.35 -10.93
N LEU A 81 -3.96 13.69 -10.55
CA LEU A 81 -3.10 12.99 -11.51
C LEU A 81 -3.84 11.84 -12.22
N LEU A 82 -4.69 11.11 -11.48
CA LEU A 82 -5.53 10.06 -12.05
C LEU A 82 -6.58 10.61 -13.01
N GLU A 83 -7.24 11.70 -12.66
CA GLU A 83 -8.23 12.38 -13.49
C GLU A 83 -7.58 12.93 -14.78
N GLU A 84 -6.46 13.65 -14.66
CA GLU A 84 -5.68 14.15 -15.80
C GLU A 84 -5.20 13.00 -16.72
N SER A 85 -4.77 11.89 -16.14
CA SER A 85 -4.34 10.71 -16.90
C SER A 85 -5.50 10.05 -17.62
N ALA A 86 -6.66 9.92 -16.99
CA ALA A 86 -7.88 9.37 -17.58
C ALA A 86 -8.40 10.26 -18.72
N GLU A 87 -8.33 11.58 -18.57
CA GLU A 87 -8.71 12.53 -19.65
C GLU A 87 -7.78 12.41 -20.84
N LYS A 88 -6.46 12.34 -20.63
CA LYS A 88 -5.49 12.12 -21.70
C LYS A 88 -5.74 10.79 -22.43
N MET A 89 -5.99 9.71 -21.71
CA MET A 89 -6.34 8.42 -22.31
C MET A 89 -7.62 8.50 -23.16
N ARG A 90 -8.65 9.19 -22.67
CA ARG A 90 -9.90 9.37 -23.45
C ARG A 90 -9.69 10.19 -24.72
N ALA A 91 -8.86 11.23 -24.65
CA ALA A 91 -8.61 12.13 -25.77
C ALA A 91 -7.68 11.54 -26.83
N GLN A 92 -6.68 10.77 -26.42
CA GLN A 92 -5.62 10.27 -27.30
C GLN A 92 -5.73 8.78 -27.63
N GLY A 93 -6.61 8.04 -26.91
CA GLY A 93 -6.73 6.58 -27.04
C GLY A 93 -5.60 5.79 -26.37
N GLU A 94 -4.55 6.46 -25.97
CA GLU A 94 -3.38 5.86 -25.31
C GLU A 94 -2.80 6.78 -24.24
N LEU A 95 -2.03 6.24 -23.32
CA LEU A 95 -1.26 6.98 -22.33
C LEU A 95 0.17 6.42 -22.28
N SER A 96 1.13 7.23 -22.72
CA SER A 96 2.55 6.92 -22.57
C SER A 96 3.09 7.49 -21.28
N VAL A 97 3.73 6.66 -20.46
CA VAL A 97 4.34 7.05 -19.19
C VAL A 97 5.82 6.70 -19.20
N SER A 98 6.67 7.67 -18.89
CA SER A 98 8.10 7.43 -18.66
C SER A 98 8.34 7.23 -17.16
N ILE A 99 8.95 6.11 -16.79
CA ILE A 99 9.27 5.79 -15.41
C ILE A 99 10.80 5.77 -15.26
N THR A 100 11.32 6.65 -14.41
CA THR A 100 12.72 6.63 -14.01
C THR A 100 12.84 6.03 -12.63
N VAL A 101 13.56 4.94 -12.50
CA VAL A 101 13.83 4.29 -11.21
C VAL A 101 15.28 4.57 -10.82
N ARG A 102 15.48 5.20 -9.66
CA ARG A 102 16.77 5.33 -9.03
C ARG A 102 16.80 4.42 -7.80
N ALA A 103 17.76 3.51 -7.77
CA ALA A 103 18.02 2.65 -6.63
C ALA A 103 19.40 2.98 -6.05
N GLU A 104 19.44 3.17 -4.74
CA GLU A 104 20.68 3.37 -3.98
C GLU A 104 20.82 2.22 -2.98
N LEU A 105 22.01 1.65 -2.91
CA LEU A 105 22.38 0.63 -1.94
C LEU A 105 23.50 1.19 -1.08
N GLU A 106 23.25 1.32 0.20
CA GLU A 106 24.23 1.70 1.19
C GLU A 106 24.66 0.46 1.99
N LEU A 107 25.96 0.24 2.09
CA LEU A 107 26.53 -0.81 2.93
C LEU A 107 26.92 -0.22 4.26
N GLU A 108 26.42 -0.80 5.35
CA GLU A 108 26.85 -0.44 6.68
C GLU A 108 28.33 -0.77 6.87
N GLU A 109 29.07 0.14 7.49
CA GLU A 109 30.52 0.03 7.72
C GLU A 109 30.91 -1.27 8.44
N ALA A 110 30.04 -1.80 9.30
CA ALA A 110 30.22 -3.08 10.00
C ALA A 110 30.37 -4.29 9.08
N PHE A 111 29.87 -4.23 7.85
CA PHE A 111 29.97 -5.31 6.86
C PHE A 111 31.10 -5.11 5.84
N PHE A 112 31.80 -3.98 5.94
CA PHE A 112 32.91 -3.70 5.04
C PHE A 112 34.15 -4.52 5.45
N ARG A 113 34.67 -5.29 4.51
CA ARG A 113 35.92 -6.01 4.65
C ARG A 113 36.77 -5.77 3.41
N GLU A 114 38.03 -5.43 3.61
CA GLU A 114 38.95 -5.24 2.50
C GLU A 114 39.07 -6.52 1.65
N GLY A 115 38.91 -6.38 0.35
CA GLY A 115 38.91 -7.51 -0.59
C GLY A 115 37.59 -8.30 -0.67
N ALA A 116 36.55 -7.91 0.05
CA ALA A 116 35.25 -8.57 -0.05
C ALA A 116 34.54 -8.23 -1.38
N LEU A 117 34.01 -9.27 -2.04
CA LEU A 117 33.20 -9.10 -3.24
C LEU A 117 31.72 -8.85 -2.82
N VAL A 118 31.21 -7.69 -3.16
CA VAL A 118 29.79 -7.35 -2.97
C VAL A 118 29.06 -7.51 -4.29
N ARG A 119 27.92 -8.20 -4.28
CA ARG A 119 27.03 -8.34 -5.42
C ARG A 119 25.69 -7.70 -5.10
N ALA A 120 25.28 -6.74 -5.93
CA ALA A 120 23.95 -6.14 -5.87
C ALA A 120 23.08 -6.66 -7.03
N TYR A 121 21.87 -7.08 -6.72
CA TYR A 121 20.88 -7.53 -7.71
C TYR A 121 19.75 -6.51 -7.76
N LEU A 122 19.60 -5.85 -8.91
CA LEU A 122 18.53 -4.90 -9.16
C LEU A 122 17.54 -5.52 -10.15
N PRO A 123 16.24 -5.52 -9.87
CA PRO A 123 15.24 -5.93 -10.84
C PRO A 123 15.18 -4.88 -11.95
N LEU A 124 15.43 -5.31 -13.18
CA LEU A 124 15.25 -4.48 -14.37
C LEU A 124 13.91 -4.80 -15.03
N PRO A 125 13.18 -3.79 -15.48
CA PRO A 125 11.98 -4.00 -16.29
C PRO A 125 12.37 -4.79 -17.55
N ARG A 126 11.61 -5.83 -17.85
CA ARG A 126 11.78 -6.57 -19.10
C ARG A 126 11.01 -5.84 -20.20
N VAL A 127 11.67 -5.50 -21.27
CA VAL A 127 10.99 -5.02 -22.49
C VAL A 127 10.31 -6.24 -23.11
N THR A 128 8.99 -6.26 -23.12
CA THR A 128 8.20 -7.20 -23.91
C THR A 128 7.82 -6.49 -25.21
N GLU A 129 8.33 -6.97 -26.31
CA GLU A 129 7.78 -6.61 -27.62
C GLU A 129 6.42 -7.31 -27.74
N GLU A 130 5.34 -6.52 -27.85
CA GLU A 130 4.02 -7.00 -28.25
C GLU A 130 3.92 -7.08 -29.77
#